data_27a3830680fb5fcf6d53fa1c56bcaeab
#
_entry.id   27a3830680fb5fcf6d53fa1c56bcaeab
#
_cell.length_a   1.000
_cell.length_b   1.000
_cell.length_c   1.000
_cell.angle_alpha   90.00
_cell.angle_beta   90.00
_cell.angle_gamma   90.00
#
_symmetry.space_group_name_H-M   'P 1'
#
loop_
_entity.id
_entity.type
_entity.pdbx_description
1 polymer ?
#
loop_
_entity_poly.entity_id
_entity_poly.type
_entity_poly.pdbx_seq_one_letter_code
_entity_poly.pdbx_strand_id
1 'polypeptide(L)'
;MGKLGLGAGTALVAGNMIGSGIFLLPAGLVVYGRFGLIGWCCAALGALLLAAVFRRLGMVQPEAPGGPYAYVRRAFGDLSGFVVAWGYWVSIWCTNAAIAVACVGYLGVFFPALASNAVLAAGTGAGLIVLFTGINSGGVRKMAAVQIATTVLKIVPLLALGLLGLPFILSLIHI
;
A
#
# COMPACT_ATOMS: atom_id res chain seq x y z
N MET A 1 -4.05 2.71 -26.47
CA MET A 1 -3.86 2.49 -25.02
C MET A 1 -5.23 2.21 -24.39
N GLY A 2 -5.43 1.02 -23.80
CA GLY A 2 -6.69 0.67 -23.15
C GLY A 2 -6.94 1.55 -21.93
N LYS A 3 -8.08 2.26 -21.92
CA LYS A 3 -8.50 3.05 -20.76
C LYS A 3 -8.84 2.08 -19.61
N LEU A 4 -8.24 2.28 -18.45
CA LEU A 4 -8.63 1.57 -17.23
C LEU A 4 -10.03 2.04 -16.81
N GLY A 5 -10.94 1.09 -16.61
CA GLY A 5 -12.26 1.40 -16.04
C GLY A 5 -12.15 1.89 -14.60
N LEU A 6 -13.19 2.57 -14.10
CA LEU A 6 -13.23 3.12 -12.75
C LEU A 6 -12.92 2.06 -11.67
N GLY A 7 -13.48 0.84 -11.80
CA GLY A 7 -13.24 -0.25 -10.86
C GLY A 7 -11.78 -0.70 -10.81
N ALA A 8 -11.12 -0.83 -11.97
CA ALA A 8 -9.70 -1.19 -12.03
C ALA A 8 -8.81 -0.09 -11.46
N GLY A 9 -9.13 1.18 -11.72
CA GLY A 9 -8.43 2.33 -11.15
C GLY A 9 -8.57 2.38 -9.63
N THR A 10 -9.78 2.19 -9.10
CA THR A 10 -10.04 2.14 -7.65
C THR A 10 -9.32 0.98 -6.98
N ALA A 11 -9.35 -0.23 -7.59
CA ALA A 11 -8.64 -1.38 -7.05
C ALA A 11 -7.12 -1.18 -7.03
N LEU A 12 -6.58 -0.50 -8.05
CA LEU A 12 -5.16 -0.18 -8.13
C LEU A 12 -4.73 0.78 -7.01
N VAL A 13 -5.52 1.83 -6.78
CA VAL A 13 -5.25 2.80 -5.70
C VAL A 13 -5.43 2.15 -4.33
N ALA A 14 -6.58 1.51 -4.08
CA ALA A 14 -6.87 0.86 -2.81
C ALA A 14 -5.87 -0.27 -2.50
N GLY A 15 -5.52 -1.09 -3.50
CA GLY A 15 -4.56 -2.17 -3.34
C GLY A 15 -3.14 -1.71 -3.02
N ASN A 16 -2.73 -0.54 -3.54
CA ASN A 16 -1.45 0.08 -3.17
C ASN A 16 -1.49 0.72 -1.78
N MET A 17 -2.64 1.25 -1.34
CA MET A 17 -2.79 1.84 -0.02
C MET A 17 -2.91 0.77 1.09
N ILE A 18 -3.55 -0.36 0.81
CA ILE A 18 -3.67 -1.49 1.74
C ILE A 18 -2.35 -2.27 1.74
N GLY A 19 -1.43 -1.89 2.62
CA GLY A 19 -0.14 -2.56 2.85
C GLY A 19 -0.18 -3.49 4.06
N SER A 20 1.00 -3.98 4.46
CA SER A 20 1.18 -4.82 5.65
C SER A 20 0.77 -4.13 6.96
N GLY A 21 0.79 -2.79 6.99
CA GLY A 21 0.43 -1.99 8.16
C GLY A 21 -0.98 -2.28 8.68
N ILE A 22 -1.96 -2.51 7.82
CA ILE A 22 -3.34 -2.76 8.26
C ILE A 22 -3.47 -4.07 9.06
N PHE A 23 -2.58 -5.03 8.85
CA PHE A 23 -2.55 -6.30 9.57
C PHE A 23 -1.71 -6.23 10.84
N LEU A 24 -0.65 -5.41 10.86
CA LEU A 24 0.33 -5.34 11.96
C LEU A 24 -0.01 -4.23 12.97
N LEU A 25 -0.52 -3.09 12.49
CA LEU A 25 -0.82 -1.92 13.34
C LEU A 25 -1.85 -2.20 14.44
N PRO A 26 -2.94 -2.95 14.23
CA PRO A 26 -3.88 -3.23 15.31
C PRO A 26 -3.21 -3.86 16.52
N ALA A 27 -2.34 -4.86 16.31
CA ALA A 27 -1.60 -5.52 17.38
C ALA A 27 -0.65 -4.55 18.10
N GLY A 28 0.05 -3.68 17.37
CA GLY A 28 0.93 -2.66 17.95
C GLY A 28 0.19 -1.56 18.68
N LEU A 29 -1.04 -1.25 18.28
CA LEU A 29 -1.84 -0.17 18.87
C LEU A 29 -2.61 -0.60 20.14
N VAL A 30 -2.78 -1.90 20.37
CA VAL A 30 -3.45 -2.43 21.58
C VAL A 30 -2.81 -1.87 22.85
N VAL A 31 -1.49 -1.71 22.87
CA VAL A 31 -0.73 -1.16 24.01
C VAL A 31 -1.18 0.26 24.38
N TYR A 32 -1.64 1.04 23.39
CA TYR A 32 -2.11 2.43 23.58
C TYR A 32 -3.60 2.53 23.91
N GLY A 33 -4.33 1.40 23.93
CA GLY A 33 -5.77 1.35 24.22
C GLY A 33 -6.58 2.34 23.37
N ARG A 34 -7.46 3.13 24.02
CA ARG A 34 -8.31 4.11 23.36
C ARG A 34 -7.55 5.20 22.57
N PHE A 35 -6.33 5.53 22.98
CA PHE A 35 -5.51 6.52 22.28
C PHE A 35 -5.07 6.04 20.91
N GLY A 36 -4.90 4.73 20.72
CA GLY A 36 -4.63 4.14 19.42
C GLY A 36 -5.77 4.40 18.42
N LEU A 37 -7.03 4.27 18.86
CA LEU A 37 -8.20 4.58 18.01
C LEU A 37 -8.29 6.07 17.67
N ILE A 38 -8.03 6.96 18.63
CA ILE A 38 -8.01 8.40 18.38
C ILE A 38 -6.92 8.74 17.34
N GLY A 39 -5.72 8.16 17.51
CA GLY A 39 -4.64 8.33 16.53
C GLY A 39 -5.03 7.88 15.12
N TRP A 40 -5.73 6.76 15.01
CA TRP A 40 -6.24 6.28 13.71
C TRP A 40 -7.28 7.21 13.11
N CYS A 41 -8.23 7.71 13.90
CA CYS A 41 -9.21 8.68 13.41
C CYS A 41 -8.55 9.98 12.93
N CYS A 42 -7.56 10.48 13.67
CA CYS A 42 -6.78 11.66 13.24
C CYS A 42 -6.01 11.39 11.95
N ALA A 43 -5.35 10.23 11.82
CA ALA A 43 -4.64 9.84 10.61
C ALA A 43 -5.60 9.69 9.40
N ALA A 44 -6.77 9.09 9.62
CA ALA A 44 -7.80 8.95 8.59
C ALA A 44 -8.31 10.32 8.10
N LEU A 45 -8.55 11.25 9.04
CA LEU A 45 -8.94 12.61 8.69
C LEU A 45 -7.86 13.32 7.87
N GLY A 46 -6.59 13.21 8.29
CA GLY A 46 -5.44 13.75 7.55
C GLY A 46 -5.35 13.17 6.13
N ALA A 47 -5.54 11.86 5.98
CA ALA A 47 -5.55 11.20 4.67
C ALA A 47 -6.70 11.69 3.78
N LEU A 48 -7.90 11.89 4.33
CA LEU A 48 -9.04 12.43 3.59
C LEU A 48 -8.81 13.89 3.13
N LEU A 49 -8.22 14.72 3.98
CA LEU A 49 -7.85 16.09 3.62
C LEU A 49 -6.81 16.10 2.49
N LEU A 50 -5.80 15.23 2.57
CA LEU A 50 -4.79 15.09 1.53
C LEU A 50 -5.41 14.61 0.22
N ALA A 51 -6.31 13.63 0.26
CA ALA A 51 -7.04 13.15 -0.90
C ALA A 51 -7.89 14.25 -1.55
N ALA A 52 -8.54 15.11 -0.74
CA ALA A 52 -9.29 16.26 -1.23
C ALA A 52 -8.39 17.28 -1.95
N VAL A 53 -7.18 17.53 -1.43
CA VAL A 53 -6.19 18.40 -2.07
C VAL A 53 -5.77 17.82 -3.41
N PHE A 54 -5.38 16.55 -3.48
CA PHE A 54 -4.99 15.91 -4.75
C PHE A 54 -6.13 15.86 -5.76
N ARG A 55 -7.37 15.61 -5.31
CA ARG A 55 -8.54 15.70 -6.18
C ARG A 55 -8.67 17.09 -6.79
N ARG A 56 -8.53 18.14 -5.99
CA ARG A 56 -8.61 19.52 -6.46
C ARG A 56 -7.48 19.86 -7.45
N LEU A 57 -6.26 19.45 -7.13
CA LEU A 57 -5.11 19.64 -8.02
C LEU A 57 -5.30 18.92 -9.36
N GLY A 58 -5.81 17.70 -9.36
CA GLY A 58 -6.12 16.94 -10.58
C GLY A 58 -7.23 17.58 -11.43
N MET A 59 -8.21 18.27 -10.80
CA MET A 59 -9.25 19.01 -11.54
C MET A 59 -8.71 20.32 -12.13
N VAL A 60 -7.82 21.01 -11.43
CA VAL A 60 -7.25 22.30 -11.88
C VAL A 60 -6.17 22.08 -12.94
N GLN A 61 -5.49 20.92 -12.91
CA GLN A 61 -4.39 20.61 -13.82
C GLN A 61 -4.56 19.22 -14.46
N PRO A 62 -5.62 18.99 -15.26
CA PRO A 62 -5.92 17.67 -15.83
C PRO A 62 -4.85 17.17 -16.81
N GLU A 63 -4.10 18.08 -17.41
CA GLU A 63 -3.07 17.79 -18.41
C GLU A 63 -1.65 17.67 -17.83
N ALA A 64 -1.49 17.75 -16.50
CA ALA A 64 -0.18 17.63 -15.86
C ALA A 64 0.19 16.12 -15.71
N PRO A 65 0.94 15.52 -16.65
CA PRO A 65 1.36 14.13 -16.51
C PRO A 65 2.37 14.03 -15.38
N GLY A 66 2.16 13.05 -14.47
CA GLY A 66 3.15 12.74 -13.43
C GLY A 66 2.73 13.03 -11.99
N GLY A 67 1.51 13.56 -11.77
CA GLY A 67 0.96 13.73 -10.42
C GLY A 67 1.75 14.70 -9.53
N PRO A 68 2.16 14.29 -8.30
CA PRO A 68 2.70 15.20 -7.29
C PRO A 68 3.88 16.05 -7.76
N TYR A 69 4.84 15.47 -8.48
CA TYR A 69 6.02 16.21 -8.94
C TYR A 69 5.67 17.29 -9.97
N ALA A 70 4.68 17.03 -10.84
CA ALA A 70 4.27 17.99 -11.85
C ALA A 70 3.55 19.20 -11.21
N TYR A 71 2.76 18.98 -10.17
CA TYR A 71 2.12 20.04 -9.40
C TYR A 71 3.15 20.92 -8.69
N VAL A 72 4.14 20.28 -8.05
CA VAL A 72 5.22 21.02 -7.35
C VAL A 72 6.10 21.75 -8.34
N ARG A 73 6.47 21.14 -9.46
CA ARG A 73 7.25 21.77 -10.51
C ARG A 73 6.59 23.06 -11.03
N ARG A 74 5.26 23.00 -11.25
CA ARG A 74 4.50 24.13 -11.77
C ARG A 74 4.35 25.26 -10.75
N ALA A 75 4.26 24.92 -9.45
CA ALA A 75 4.09 25.89 -8.38
C ALA A 75 5.41 26.50 -7.89
N PHE A 76 6.49 25.72 -7.84
CA PHE A 76 7.74 26.07 -7.17
C PHE A 76 8.99 25.99 -8.08
N GLY A 77 8.80 25.66 -9.35
CA GLY A 77 9.87 25.59 -10.34
C GLY A 77 10.55 24.21 -10.46
N ASP A 78 11.51 24.13 -11.38
CA ASP A 78 12.11 22.88 -11.85
C ASP A 78 12.90 22.15 -10.75
N LEU A 79 13.64 22.87 -9.92
CA LEU A 79 14.43 22.28 -8.84
C LEU A 79 13.54 21.57 -7.83
N SER A 80 12.48 22.22 -7.39
CA SER A 80 11.53 21.65 -6.43
C SER A 80 10.81 20.43 -7.01
N GLY A 81 10.40 20.49 -8.28
CA GLY A 81 9.84 19.35 -9.00
C GLY A 81 10.80 18.17 -9.09
N PHE A 82 12.08 18.45 -9.40
CA PHE A 82 13.13 17.43 -9.45
C PHE A 82 13.34 16.74 -8.10
N VAL A 83 13.43 17.50 -7.01
CA VAL A 83 13.60 16.95 -5.64
C VAL A 83 12.46 16.02 -5.27
N VAL A 84 11.21 16.41 -5.59
CA VAL A 84 10.03 15.56 -5.34
C VAL A 84 10.07 14.30 -6.21
N ALA A 85 10.41 14.42 -7.48
CA ALA A 85 10.52 13.24 -8.37
C ALA A 85 11.61 12.28 -7.91
N TRP A 86 12.77 12.81 -7.54
CA TRP A 86 13.89 12.02 -7.00
C TRP A 86 13.51 11.32 -5.70
N GLY A 87 12.96 12.04 -4.73
CA GLY A 87 12.53 11.47 -3.46
C GLY A 87 11.47 10.39 -3.63
N TYR A 88 10.52 10.57 -4.55
CA TYR A 88 9.51 9.58 -4.89
C TYR A 88 10.15 8.33 -5.52
N TRP A 89 11.09 8.49 -6.44
CA TRP A 89 11.81 7.39 -7.05
C TRP A 89 12.61 6.56 -6.03
N VAL A 90 13.39 7.21 -5.17
CA VAL A 90 14.10 6.54 -4.06
C VAL A 90 13.13 5.82 -3.13
N SER A 91 12.02 6.46 -2.76
CA SER A 91 10.98 5.87 -1.91
C SER A 91 10.40 4.58 -2.49
N ILE A 92 10.16 4.52 -3.81
CA ILE A 92 9.58 3.35 -4.45
C ILE A 92 10.48 2.12 -4.30
N TRP A 93 11.77 2.22 -4.61
CA TRP A 93 12.59 1.01 -4.51
C TRP A 93 12.99 0.65 -3.09
N CYS A 94 13.12 1.60 -2.18
CA CYS A 94 13.21 1.29 -0.75
C CYS A 94 11.96 0.54 -0.26
N THR A 95 10.78 0.97 -0.67
CA THR A 95 9.52 0.32 -0.32
C THR A 95 9.42 -1.08 -0.92
N ASN A 96 9.80 -1.27 -2.19
CA ASN A 96 9.80 -2.59 -2.83
C ASN A 96 10.75 -3.56 -2.14
N ALA A 97 11.95 -3.10 -1.75
CA ALA A 97 12.89 -3.91 -0.99
C ALA A 97 12.32 -4.29 0.38
N ALA A 98 11.73 -3.34 1.10
CA ALA A 98 11.11 -3.58 2.41
C ALA A 98 9.95 -4.58 2.33
N ILE A 99 9.09 -4.48 1.29
CA ILE A 99 7.98 -5.41 1.06
C ILE A 99 8.52 -6.81 0.73
N ALA A 100 9.59 -6.92 -0.08
CA ALA A 100 10.19 -8.20 -0.41
C ALA A 100 10.78 -8.88 0.85
N VAL A 101 11.48 -8.13 1.69
CA VAL A 101 12.00 -8.63 2.99
C VAL A 101 10.88 -9.09 3.90
N ALA A 102 9.80 -8.30 4.03
CA ALA A 102 8.63 -8.68 4.83
C ALA A 102 7.97 -9.96 4.29
N CYS A 103 7.83 -10.09 2.97
CA CYS A 103 7.27 -11.28 2.33
C CYS A 103 8.12 -12.53 2.63
N VAL A 104 9.45 -12.42 2.53
CA VAL A 104 10.37 -13.52 2.90
C VAL A 104 10.24 -13.86 4.38
N GLY A 105 10.08 -12.86 5.26
CA GLY A 105 9.85 -13.08 6.68
C GLY A 105 8.57 -13.90 6.95
N TYR A 106 7.47 -13.62 6.25
CA TYR A 106 6.25 -14.42 6.34
C TYR A 106 6.41 -15.84 5.77
N LEU A 107 7.15 -15.98 4.66
CA LEU A 107 7.47 -17.29 4.09
C LEU A 107 8.36 -18.12 5.03
N GLY A 108 9.18 -17.47 5.84
CA GLY A 108 10.05 -18.12 6.85
C GLY A 108 9.25 -18.89 7.91
N VAL A 109 7.97 -18.55 8.14
CA VAL A 109 7.09 -19.32 9.04
C VAL A 109 6.81 -20.72 8.47
N PHE A 110 6.67 -20.82 7.15
CA PHE A 110 6.40 -22.07 6.44
C PHE A 110 7.68 -22.80 6.04
N PHE A 111 8.75 -22.05 5.79
CA PHE A 111 10.05 -22.55 5.34
C PHE A 111 11.15 -22.06 6.29
N PRO A 112 11.43 -22.75 7.40
CA PRO A 112 12.42 -22.33 8.41
C PRO A 112 13.82 -22.06 7.86
N ALA A 113 14.19 -22.71 6.73
CA ALA A 113 15.45 -22.47 6.05
C ALA A 113 15.63 -21.00 5.60
N LEU A 114 14.54 -20.28 5.30
CA LEU A 114 14.59 -18.87 4.95
C LEU A 114 14.91 -17.98 6.17
N ALA A 115 14.51 -18.40 7.35
CA ALA A 115 14.80 -17.67 8.59
C ALA A 115 16.25 -17.88 9.06
N SER A 116 16.84 -19.05 8.77
CA SER A 116 18.19 -19.42 9.23
C SER A 116 19.31 -19.09 8.23
N ASN A 117 18.99 -18.87 6.95
CA ASN A 117 19.96 -18.63 5.90
C ASN A 117 19.73 -17.29 5.20
N ALA A 118 20.57 -16.30 5.52
CA ALA A 118 20.44 -14.94 4.97
C ALA A 118 20.62 -14.88 3.45
N VAL A 119 21.46 -15.73 2.86
CA VAL A 119 21.69 -15.77 1.40
C VAL A 119 20.45 -16.30 0.70
N LEU A 120 19.85 -17.36 1.23
CA LEU A 120 18.60 -17.92 0.70
C LEU A 120 17.46 -16.91 0.81
N ALA A 121 17.35 -16.21 1.94
CA ALA A 121 16.38 -15.16 2.16
C ALA A 121 16.53 -14.01 1.15
N ALA A 122 17.75 -13.51 0.96
CA ALA A 122 18.05 -12.45 0.01
C ALA A 122 17.77 -12.88 -1.44
N GLY A 123 18.18 -14.10 -1.81
CA GLY A 123 17.89 -14.67 -3.14
C GLY A 123 16.39 -14.82 -3.41
N THR A 124 15.63 -15.27 -2.43
CA THR A 124 14.17 -15.39 -2.53
C THR A 124 13.52 -14.01 -2.68
N GLY A 125 13.95 -13.02 -1.89
CA GLY A 125 13.46 -11.63 -2.01
C GLY A 125 13.76 -11.02 -3.37
N ALA A 126 14.98 -11.18 -3.88
CA ALA A 126 15.36 -10.74 -5.22
C ALA A 126 14.53 -11.46 -6.31
N GLY A 127 14.32 -12.77 -6.18
CA GLY A 127 13.49 -13.57 -7.08
C GLY A 127 12.04 -13.08 -7.12
N LEU A 128 11.46 -12.72 -5.97
CA LEU A 128 10.12 -12.12 -5.91
C LEU A 128 10.06 -10.79 -6.65
N ILE A 129 11.05 -9.91 -6.46
CA ILE A 129 11.11 -8.63 -7.17
C ILE A 129 11.17 -8.86 -8.68
N VAL A 130 12.04 -9.76 -9.15
CA VAL A 130 12.15 -10.08 -10.58
C VAL A 130 10.86 -10.66 -11.13
N LEU A 131 10.23 -11.60 -10.40
CA LEU A 131 8.95 -12.21 -10.79
C LEU A 131 7.86 -11.15 -10.97
N PHE A 132 7.65 -10.28 -9.97
CA PHE A 132 6.62 -9.25 -10.06
C PHE A 132 6.94 -8.18 -11.09
N THR A 133 8.22 -7.86 -11.29
CA THR A 133 8.66 -6.98 -12.38
C THR A 133 8.33 -7.59 -13.74
N GLY A 134 8.58 -8.88 -13.93
CA GLY A 134 8.23 -9.62 -15.16
C GLY A 134 6.72 -9.64 -15.40
N ILE A 135 5.90 -9.85 -14.38
CA ILE A 135 4.44 -9.78 -14.49
C ILE A 135 4.00 -8.38 -14.89
N ASN A 136 4.57 -7.35 -14.26
CA ASN A 136 4.24 -5.95 -14.52
C ASN A 136 4.63 -5.51 -15.93
N SER A 137 5.77 -5.98 -16.46
CA SER A 137 6.21 -5.71 -17.83
C SER A 137 5.31 -6.36 -18.89
N GLY A 138 4.48 -7.34 -18.51
CA GLY A 138 3.51 -8.02 -19.37
C GLY A 138 2.30 -7.16 -19.78
N GLY A 139 2.26 -5.89 -19.38
CA GLY A 139 1.28 -4.89 -19.80
C GLY A 139 0.17 -4.60 -18.78
N VAL A 140 -0.48 -3.45 -18.96
CA VAL A 140 -1.44 -2.86 -18.02
C VAL A 140 -2.60 -3.80 -17.66
N ARG A 141 -3.05 -4.62 -18.61
CA ARG A 141 -4.17 -5.56 -18.38
C ARG A 141 -3.79 -6.69 -17.41
N LYS A 142 -2.59 -7.25 -17.57
CA LYS A 142 -2.08 -8.32 -16.66
C LYS A 142 -1.83 -7.74 -15.27
N MET A 143 -1.20 -6.57 -15.21
CA MET A 143 -0.96 -5.85 -13.96
C MET A 143 -2.28 -5.58 -13.22
N ALA A 144 -3.30 -5.05 -13.90
CA ALA A 144 -4.61 -4.77 -13.32
C ALA A 144 -5.29 -6.04 -12.79
N ALA A 145 -5.21 -7.16 -13.51
CA ALA A 145 -5.79 -8.44 -13.06
C ALA A 145 -5.12 -8.94 -11.77
N VAL A 146 -3.78 -8.92 -11.70
CA VAL A 146 -3.03 -9.30 -10.49
C VAL A 146 -3.37 -8.35 -9.33
N GLN A 147 -3.46 -7.05 -9.61
CA GLN A 147 -3.80 -6.05 -8.59
C GLN A 147 -5.22 -6.26 -8.04
N ILE A 148 -6.20 -6.54 -8.89
CA ILE A 148 -7.58 -6.83 -8.44
C ILE A 148 -7.58 -8.11 -7.60
N ALA A 149 -6.96 -9.19 -8.06
CA ALA A 149 -6.91 -10.45 -7.34
C ALA A 149 -6.26 -10.29 -5.96
N THR A 150 -5.12 -9.61 -5.88
CA THR A 150 -4.43 -9.37 -4.61
C THR A 150 -5.19 -8.42 -3.69
N THR A 151 -5.92 -7.44 -4.25
CA THR A 151 -6.77 -6.53 -3.47
C THR A 151 -7.95 -7.27 -2.85
N VAL A 152 -8.63 -8.12 -3.62
CA VAL A 152 -9.71 -8.98 -3.11
C VAL A 152 -9.17 -9.92 -2.02
N LEU A 153 -8.02 -10.55 -2.26
CA LEU A 153 -7.37 -11.45 -1.28
C LEU A 153 -7.02 -10.75 0.04
N LYS A 154 -6.71 -9.45 0.00
CA LYS A 154 -6.45 -8.64 1.20
C LYS A 154 -7.75 -8.23 1.91
N ILE A 155 -8.77 -7.81 1.16
CA ILE A 155 -10.02 -7.27 1.70
C ILE A 155 -10.88 -8.37 2.33
N VAL A 156 -10.98 -9.54 1.72
CA VAL A 156 -11.82 -10.63 2.20
C VAL A 156 -11.49 -11.06 3.64
N PRO A 157 -10.22 -11.35 4.00
CA PRO A 157 -9.87 -11.67 5.39
C PRO A 157 -10.14 -10.53 6.36
N LEU A 158 -9.91 -9.28 5.96
CA LEU A 158 -10.17 -8.11 6.79
C LEU A 158 -11.65 -7.94 7.12
N LEU A 159 -12.51 -8.09 6.10
CA LEU A 159 -13.96 -8.06 6.30
C LEU A 159 -14.42 -9.23 7.16
N ALA A 160 -13.90 -10.42 6.92
CA ALA A 160 -14.22 -11.61 7.72
C ALA A 160 -13.84 -11.39 9.19
N LEU A 161 -12.63 -10.91 9.48
CA LEU A 161 -12.20 -10.60 10.84
C LEU A 161 -13.05 -9.48 11.48
N GLY A 162 -13.40 -8.43 10.72
CA GLY A 162 -14.26 -7.36 11.19
C GLY A 162 -15.66 -7.87 11.57
N LEU A 163 -16.28 -8.67 10.70
CA LEU A 163 -17.62 -9.22 10.92
C LEU A 163 -17.63 -10.26 12.05
N LEU A 164 -16.66 -11.17 12.09
CA LEU A 164 -16.55 -12.20 13.12
C LEU A 164 -16.14 -11.61 14.48
N GLY A 165 -15.44 -10.48 14.50
CA GLY A 165 -15.06 -9.78 15.73
C GLY A 165 -16.20 -9.01 16.40
N LEU A 166 -17.22 -8.58 15.63
CA LEU A 166 -18.35 -7.81 16.16
C LEU A 166 -19.09 -8.48 17.34
N PRO A 167 -19.43 -9.78 17.33
CA PRO A 167 -20.09 -10.43 18.47
C PRO A 167 -19.24 -10.42 19.74
N PHE A 168 -17.90 -10.54 19.60
CA PHE A 168 -16.99 -10.53 20.74
C PHE A 168 -16.88 -9.14 21.36
N ILE A 169 -16.92 -8.07 20.55
CA ILE A 169 -16.94 -6.69 21.05
C ILE A 169 -18.24 -6.41 21.80
N LEU A 170 -19.38 -6.85 21.28
CA LEU A 170 -20.68 -6.69 21.93
C LEU A 170 -20.76 -7.49 23.23
N SER A 171 -20.15 -8.67 23.31
CA SER A 171 -20.05 -9.46 24.51
C SER A 171 -19.20 -8.81 25.60
N LEU A 172 -18.12 -8.11 25.24
CA LEU A 172 -17.25 -7.40 26.18
C LEU A 172 -17.85 -6.10 26.74
N ILE A 173 -18.87 -5.52 26.08
CA ILE A 173 -19.58 -4.32 26.55
C ILE A 173 -20.62 -4.67 27.62
N HIS A 174 -21.00 -5.94 27.72
CA HIS A 174 -22.00 -6.43 28.69
C HIS A 174 -21.39 -7.01 29.98
N ILE A 175 -20.06 -6.95 30.15
CA ILE A 175 -19.37 -7.24 31.40
C ILE A 175 -18.89 -5.94 32.05
#